data_eb2bce422ac89ab45278c82a555a698b
#
_entry.id   eb2bce422ac89ab45278c82a555a698b
#
_cell.length_a   1.000
_cell.length_b   1.000
_cell.length_c   1.000
_cell.angle_alpha   90.00
_cell.angle_beta   90.00
_cell.angle_gamma   90.00
#
_symmetry.space_group_name_H-M   'P 1'
#
loop_
_entity.id
_entity.type
_entity.pdbx_description
1 polymer ?
#
loop_
_entity_poly.entity_id
_entity_poly.type
_entity_poly.pdbx_seq_one_letter_code
_entity_poly.pdbx_strand_id
1 'polypeptide(L)'
;SYLKAMDHFNEHLAAKGIVYARSMYNIQQIVTPKEGRLQVELDCIRPDVQVRYTMDGSVPTAQSPLYTKPLMLTEAKTIKAATFAGNEQLGQMLELPVIWNKATAKPVKSAGTGDLYMLTNGIRGSQKYTDLEWCSWMKSDTVTFTLDLKKPELVNKLTLGSITNYGMAVHKPAE
;
A
#
# COMPACT_ATOMS: atom_id res chain seq x y z
N SER A 1 10.84 4.83 -26.17
CA SER A 1 10.88 4.61 -24.72
C SER A 1 10.55 3.16 -24.39
N TYR A 2 10.93 2.68 -23.20
CA TYR A 2 10.65 1.32 -22.72
C TYR A 2 9.15 0.95 -22.85
N LEU A 3 8.26 1.83 -22.43
CA LEU A 3 6.81 1.59 -22.52
C LEU A 3 6.34 1.36 -23.95
N LYS A 4 6.82 2.14 -24.92
CA LYS A 4 6.46 1.93 -26.34
C LYS A 4 6.94 0.58 -26.87
N ALA A 5 8.14 0.13 -26.48
CA ALA A 5 8.66 -1.19 -26.85
C ALA A 5 7.80 -2.32 -26.26
N MET A 6 7.37 -2.18 -25.02
CA MET A 6 6.46 -3.10 -24.34
C MET A 6 5.08 -3.14 -24.99
N ASP A 7 4.54 -1.98 -25.40
CA ASP A 7 3.26 -1.92 -26.11
C ASP A 7 3.32 -2.70 -27.42
N HIS A 8 4.33 -2.44 -28.24
CA HIS A 8 4.53 -3.15 -29.49
C HIS A 8 4.70 -4.67 -29.28
N PHE A 9 5.44 -5.07 -28.26
CA PHE A 9 5.61 -6.48 -27.91
C PHE A 9 4.27 -7.12 -27.48
N ASN A 10 3.49 -6.44 -26.64
CA ASN A 10 2.20 -6.91 -26.17
C ASN A 10 1.17 -7.02 -27.30
N GLU A 11 1.15 -6.05 -28.24
CA GLU A 11 0.33 -6.13 -29.47
C GLU A 11 0.68 -7.35 -30.31
N HIS A 12 1.98 -7.65 -30.46
CA HIS A 12 2.43 -8.84 -31.19
C HIS A 12 2.02 -10.15 -30.50
N LEU A 13 2.06 -10.21 -29.17
CA LEU A 13 1.57 -11.36 -28.40
C LEU A 13 0.05 -11.52 -28.56
N ALA A 14 -0.70 -10.43 -28.44
CA ALA A 14 -2.15 -10.44 -28.61
C ALA A 14 -2.57 -10.90 -30.00
N ALA A 15 -1.88 -10.43 -31.03
CA ALA A 15 -2.12 -10.88 -32.42
C ALA A 15 -1.90 -12.38 -32.62
N LYS A 16 -1.08 -13.01 -31.79
CA LYS A 16 -0.84 -14.46 -31.79
C LYS A 16 -1.75 -15.22 -30.79
N GLY A 17 -2.72 -14.55 -30.18
CA GLY A 17 -3.62 -15.15 -29.16
C GLY A 17 -2.92 -15.52 -27.86
N ILE A 18 -1.74 -14.95 -27.58
CA ILE A 18 -0.98 -15.22 -26.35
C ILE A 18 -1.45 -14.26 -25.27
N VAL A 19 -1.93 -14.81 -24.15
CA VAL A 19 -2.27 -14.02 -22.94
C VAL A 19 -0.99 -13.62 -22.24
N TYR A 20 -0.81 -12.33 -22.01
CA TYR A 20 0.35 -11.76 -21.31
C TYR A 20 -0.04 -11.05 -20.01
N ALA A 21 0.92 -10.93 -19.09
CA ALA A 21 0.69 -10.28 -17.82
C ALA A 21 0.50 -8.76 -18.00
N ARG A 22 -0.60 -8.23 -17.44
CA ARG A 22 -0.92 -6.78 -17.47
C ARG A 22 -0.43 -6.06 -16.20
N SER A 23 0.63 -6.55 -15.54
CA SER A 23 1.12 -6.00 -14.28
C SER A 23 1.57 -4.54 -14.33
N MET A 24 1.95 -4.05 -15.52
CA MET A 24 2.28 -2.64 -15.76
C MET A 24 1.10 -1.68 -15.56
N TYR A 25 -0.12 -2.20 -15.55
CA TYR A 25 -1.34 -1.44 -15.28
C TYR A 25 -1.80 -1.53 -13.82
N ASN A 26 -1.08 -2.31 -12.98
CA ASN A 26 -1.43 -2.43 -11.58
C ASN A 26 -1.11 -1.14 -10.84
N ILE A 27 -1.98 -0.81 -9.89
CA ILE A 27 -1.82 0.35 -9.03
C ILE A 27 -0.89 -0.03 -7.88
N GLN A 28 0.07 0.84 -7.60
CA GLN A 28 0.86 0.83 -6.38
C GLN A 28 0.27 1.86 -5.41
N GLN A 29 0.31 1.55 -4.11
CA GLN A 29 -0.17 2.43 -3.07
C GLN A 29 0.94 2.75 -2.07
N ILE A 30 0.90 3.96 -1.53
CA ILE A 30 1.68 4.36 -0.36
C ILE A 30 0.72 5.01 0.63
N VAL A 31 0.75 4.56 1.87
CA VAL A 31 -0.11 5.11 2.94
C VAL A 31 0.77 5.65 4.05
N THR A 32 0.74 6.96 4.24
CA THR A 32 1.59 7.66 5.21
C THR A 32 0.75 8.46 6.22
N PRO A 33 1.12 8.42 7.51
CA PRO A 33 0.55 9.33 8.50
C PRO A 33 0.92 10.79 8.23
N LYS A 34 -0.07 11.68 8.23
CA LYS A 34 0.13 13.10 8.03
C LYS A 34 -0.84 13.90 8.90
N GLU A 35 -0.34 14.62 9.89
CA GLU A 35 -1.13 15.50 10.75
C GLU A 35 -2.35 14.81 11.39
N GLY A 36 -2.17 13.59 11.89
CA GLY A 36 -3.23 12.79 12.52
C GLY A 36 -4.24 12.17 11.57
N ARG A 37 -3.98 12.23 10.26
CA ARG A 37 -4.73 11.59 9.17
C ARG A 37 -3.84 10.62 8.43
N LEU A 38 -4.42 9.78 7.59
CA LEU A 38 -3.66 8.98 6.64
C LEU A 38 -3.78 9.59 5.24
N GLN A 39 -2.65 9.82 4.61
CA GLN A 39 -2.56 10.19 3.20
C GLN A 39 -2.36 8.92 2.40
N VAL A 40 -3.27 8.66 1.44
CA VAL A 40 -3.18 7.52 0.52
C VAL A 40 -2.83 8.03 -0.86
N GLU A 41 -1.69 7.60 -1.37
CA GLU A 41 -1.23 7.86 -2.72
C GLU A 41 -1.40 6.61 -3.56
N LEU A 42 -1.98 6.78 -4.74
CA LEU A 42 -2.17 5.73 -5.74
C LEU A 42 -1.39 6.11 -6.98
N ASP A 43 -0.53 5.23 -7.43
CA ASP A 43 0.30 5.44 -8.63
C ASP A 43 0.21 4.28 -9.60
N CYS A 44 0.39 4.56 -10.88
CA CYS A 44 0.51 3.56 -11.92
C CYS A 44 1.64 3.99 -12.86
N ILE A 45 2.55 3.06 -13.17
CA ILE A 45 3.67 3.32 -14.09
C ILE A 45 3.22 3.75 -15.49
N ARG A 46 1.95 3.48 -15.85
CA ARG A 46 1.34 3.86 -17.12
C ARG A 46 0.68 5.24 -17.03
N PRO A 47 1.23 6.28 -17.66
CA PRO A 47 0.67 7.63 -17.59
C PRO A 47 -0.57 7.83 -18.48
N ASP A 48 -0.86 6.88 -19.37
CA ASP A 48 -1.92 6.93 -20.38
C ASP A 48 -3.22 6.27 -19.92
N VAL A 49 -3.30 5.84 -18.66
CA VAL A 49 -4.49 5.23 -18.08
C VAL A 49 -5.14 6.13 -17.02
N GLN A 50 -6.41 5.91 -16.77
CA GLN A 50 -7.14 6.56 -15.71
C GLN A 50 -7.22 5.66 -14.47
N VAL A 51 -6.78 6.15 -13.32
CA VAL A 51 -7.01 5.49 -12.04
C VAL A 51 -8.37 5.93 -11.51
N ARG A 52 -9.29 4.98 -11.36
CA ARG A 52 -10.62 5.19 -10.78
C ARG A 52 -10.70 4.48 -9.44
N TYR A 53 -11.42 5.05 -8.48
CA TYR A 53 -11.48 4.51 -7.13
C TYR A 53 -12.86 4.64 -6.49
N THR A 54 -13.06 3.87 -5.41
CA THR A 54 -14.17 3.96 -4.47
C THR A 54 -13.62 3.96 -3.04
N MET A 55 -14.39 4.47 -2.08
CA MET A 55 -13.98 4.52 -0.66
C MET A 55 -14.97 3.78 0.27
N ASP A 56 -15.96 3.13 -0.30
CA ASP A 56 -17.00 2.36 0.38
C ASP A 56 -16.85 0.85 0.18
N GLY A 57 -15.77 0.43 -0.51
CA GLY A 57 -15.51 -0.96 -0.84
C GLY A 57 -16.28 -1.50 -2.04
N SER A 58 -17.08 -0.68 -2.72
CA SER A 58 -17.70 -1.07 -3.99
C SER A 58 -16.65 -1.24 -5.09
N VAL A 59 -16.97 -2.03 -6.11
CA VAL A 59 -16.06 -2.23 -7.26
C VAL A 59 -16.03 -0.97 -8.11
N PRO A 60 -14.84 -0.37 -8.38
CA PRO A 60 -14.76 0.80 -9.25
C PRO A 60 -15.11 0.45 -10.68
N THR A 61 -15.74 1.40 -11.37
CA THR A 61 -16.08 1.36 -12.78
C THR A 61 -15.44 2.53 -13.52
N ALA A 62 -15.55 2.56 -14.83
CA ALA A 62 -15.09 3.70 -15.63
C ALA A 62 -15.81 5.03 -15.28
N GLN A 63 -16.96 4.98 -14.60
CA GLN A 63 -17.73 6.13 -14.14
C GLN A 63 -17.41 6.52 -12.69
N SER A 64 -16.64 5.71 -11.96
CA SER A 64 -16.20 6.01 -10.60
C SER A 64 -15.31 7.26 -10.57
N PRO A 65 -15.16 7.92 -9.41
CA PRO A 65 -14.30 9.09 -9.27
C PRO A 65 -12.90 8.87 -9.84
N LEU A 66 -12.39 9.85 -10.56
CA LEU A 66 -11.01 9.87 -11.07
C LEU A 66 -10.06 10.25 -9.95
N TYR A 67 -9.00 9.47 -9.77
CA TYR A 67 -7.94 9.82 -8.85
C TYR A 67 -7.05 10.92 -9.46
N THR A 68 -7.01 12.08 -8.81
CA THR A 68 -6.24 13.25 -9.26
C THR A 68 -5.34 13.83 -8.18
N LYS A 69 -5.54 13.44 -6.92
CA LYS A 69 -4.78 13.91 -5.76
C LYS A 69 -4.84 12.87 -4.63
N PRO A 70 -3.88 12.90 -3.69
CA PRO A 70 -3.87 12.01 -2.54
C PRO A 70 -5.17 12.05 -1.75
N LEU A 71 -5.65 10.88 -1.31
CA LEU A 71 -6.85 10.75 -0.49
C LEU A 71 -6.47 10.92 0.97
N MET A 72 -7.29 11.66 1.72
CA MET A 72 -7.08 11.88 3.15
C MET A 72 -8.13 11.13 3.96
N LEU A 73 -7.68 10.23 4.84
CA LEU A 73 -8.55 9.42 5.70
C LEU A 73 -8.45 9.86 7.15
N THR A 74 -9.60 9.87 7.83
CA THR A 74 -9.74 10.15 9.27
C THR A 74 -10.39 8.99 10.02
N GLU A 75 -10.74 7.92 9.33
CA GLU A 75 -11.40 6.73 9.87
C GLU A 75 -11.09 5.50 9.01
N ALA A 76 -11.50 4.31 9.47
CA ALA A 76 -11.36 3.08 8.69
C ALA A 76 -12.15 3.18 7.38
N LYS A 77 -11.52 2.78 6.27
CA LYS A 77 -12.13 2.73 4.93
C LYS A 77 -11.56 1.55 4.15
N THR A 78 -12.37 0.99 3.28
CA THR A 78 -11.86 0.07 2.25
C THR A 78 -11.84 0.83 0.92
N ILE A 79 -10.63 1.11 0.44
CA ILE A 79 -10.42 1.72 -0.88
C ILE A 79 -10.30 0.60 -1.89
N LYS A 80 -11.06 0.68 -2.98
CA LYS A 80 -10.81 -0.11 -4.17
C LYS A 80 -10.46 0.80 -5.33
N ALA A 81 -9.47 0.40 -6.10
CA ALA A 81 -9.01 1.18 -7.24
C ALA A 81 -8.64 0.28 -8.42
N ALA A 82 -8.86 0.76 -9.62
CA ALA A 82 -8.47 0.06 -10.84
C ALA A 82 -8.09 1.06 -11.94
N THR A 83 -7.30 0.60 -12.90
CA THR A 83 -6.90 1.38 -14.06
C THR A 83 -7.85 1.10 -15.23
N PHE A 84 -8.18 2.16 -15.96
CA PHE A 84 -9.11 2.10 -17.08
C PHE A 84 -8.54 2.81 -18.32
N ALA A 85 -8.83 2.23 -19.51
CA ALA A 85 -8.77 2.91 -20.77
C ALA A 85 -10.20 2.92 -21.37
N GLY A 86 -10.80 4.10 -21.45
CA GLY A 86 -12.24 4.19 -21.74
C GLY A 86 -13.06 3.41 -20.70
N ASN A 87 -13.81 2.41 -21.16
CA ASN A 87 -14.62 1.55 -20.30
C ASN A 87 -13.94 0.21 -19.94
N GLU A 88 -12.77 -0.08 -20.50
CA GLU A 88 -12.04 -1.32 -20.23
C GLU A 88 -11.15 -1.19 -18.99
N GLN A 89 -11.31 -2.10 -18.03
CA GLN A 89 -10.35 -2.27 -16.93
C GLN A 89 -9.12 -3.01 -17.43
N LEU A 90 -7.93 -2.47 -17.17
CA LEU A 90 -6.67 -2.98 -17.71
C LEU A 90 -5.87 -3.82 -16.71
N GLY A 91 -5.65 -3.31 -15.51
CA GLY A 91 -4.88 -3.96 -14.45
C GLY A 91 -5.74 -4.76 -13.49
N GLN A 92 -5.09 -5.38 -12.51
CA GLN A 92 -5.76 -5.97 -11.37
C GLN A 92 -6.34 -4.86 -10.49
N MET A 93 -7.53 -5.11 -9.95
CA MET A 93 -8.12 -4.21 -8.96
C MET A 93 -7.29 -4.25 -7.66
N LEU A 94 -6.89 -3.08 -7.20
CA LEU A 94 -6.35 -2.91 -5.87
C LEU A 94 -7.50 -2.93 -4.87
N GLU A 95 -7.36 -3.72 -3.81
CA GLU A 95 -8.21 -3.66 -2.62
C GLU A 95 -7.35 -3.32 -1.42
N LEU A 96 -7.63 -2.18 -0.80
CA LEU A 96 -6.85 -1.61 0.29
C LEU A 96 -7.75 -1.39 1.52
N PRO A 97 -7.88 -2.38 2.41
CA PRO A 97 -8.56 -2.19 3.68
C PRO A 97 -7.68 -1.42 4.64
N VAL A 98 -8.08 -0.22 5.00
CA VAL A 98 -7.40 0.62 5.99
C VAL A 98 -8.06 0.44 7.35
N ILE A 99 -7.28 -0.04 8.31
CA ILE A 99 -7.71 -0.24 9.70
C ILE A 99 -7.49 1.06 10.47
N TRP A 100 -8.41 1.38 11.39
CA TRP A 100 -8.28 2.54 12.26
C TRP A 100 -8.34 2.12 13.73
N ASN A 101 -7.29 2.45 14.48
CA ASN A 101 -7.19 2.19 15.90
C ASN A 101 -6.47 3.38 16.60
N LYS A 102 -6.21 3.29 17.91
CA LYS A 102 -5.59 4.37 18.68
C LYS A 102 -4.16 4.73 18.20
N ALA A 103 -3.45 3.78 17.60
CA ALA A 103 -2.11 4.00 17.06
C ALA A 103 -2.13 4.58 15.64
N THR A 104 -3.23 4.43 14.89
CA THR A 104 -3.31 4.86 13.50
C THR A 104 -3.06 6.36 13.36
N ALA A 105 -2.25 6.74 12.38
CA ALA A 105 -1.83 8.11 12.09
C ALA A 105 -1.08 8.81 13.24
N LYS A 106 -0.53 8.06 14.20
CA LYS A 106 0.29 8.61 15.30
C LYS A 106 1.77 8.57 14.94
N PRO A 107 2.55 9.55 15.42
CA PRO A 107 3.99 9.56 15.19
C PRO A 107 4.69 8.44 15.95
N VAL A 108 5.62 7.78 15.28
CA VAL A 108 6.53 6.78 15.86
C VAL A 108 7.95 7.32 15.79
N LYS A 109 8.72 7.13 16.85
CA LYS A 109 10.14 7.47 16.93
C LYS A 109 10.93 6.22 17.27
N SER A 110 12.09 6.04 16.64
CA SER A 110 13.07 5.03 16.98
C SER A 110 14.47 5.61 16.95
N ALA A 111 15.37 5.04 17.73
CA ALA A 111 16.78 5.38 17.65
C ALA A 111 17.40 4.68 16.42
N GLY A 112 17.89 5.45 15.46
CA GLY A 112 18.83 5.01 14.43
C GLY A 112 18.26 4.36 13.17
N THR A 113 16.97 4.46 12.87
CA THR A 113 16.40 3.91 11.63
C THR A 113 15.45 4.89 10.94
N GLY A 114 15.23 4.64 9.64
CA GLY A 114 14.43 5.47 8.77
C GLY A 114 12.95 5.61 9.18
N ASP A 115 12.15 5.88 8.21
CA ASP A 115 10.72 6.15 8.40
C ASP A 115 9.98 4.90 8.89
N LEU A 116 9.27 5.02 10.01
CA LEU A 116 8.50 3.94 10.66
C LEU A 116 7.00 4.09 10.45
N TYR A 117 6.58 4.82 9.44
CA TYR A 117 5.15 5.06 9.18
C TYR A 117 4.34 3.76 9.02
N MET A 118 4.98 2.67 8.56
CA MET A 118 4.34 1.36 8.41
C MET A 118 3.76 0.83 9.72
N LEU A 119 4.29 1.25 10.88
CA LEU A 119 3.77 0.81 12.18
C LEU A 119 2.42 1.46 12.52
N THR A 120 2.06 2.57 11.87
CA THR A 120 0.86 3.36 12.18
C THR A 120 0.04 3.78 10.97
N ASN A 121 0.36 3.28 9.76
CA ASN A 121 -0.35 3.62 8.54
C ASN A 121 -1.70 2.91 8.37
N GLY A 122 -2.09 2.05 9.31
CA GLY A 122 -3.37 1.34 9.26
C GLY A 122 -3.43 0.21 8.22
N ILE A 123 -2.32 -0.12 7.58
CA ILE A 123 -2.22 -1.20 6.59
C ILE A 123 -1.60 -2.43 7.25
N ARG A 124 -2.14 -3.57 6.93
CA ARG A 124 -1.55 -4.85 7.32
C ARG A 124 -0.64 -5.34 6.19
N GLY A 125 0.63 -5.53 6.49
CA GLY A 125 1.60 -6.09 5.55
C GLY A 125 1.18 -7.49 5.05
N SER A 126 1.51 -7.79 3.81
CA SER A 126 1.27 -9.09 3.21
C SER A 126 2.27 -10.13 3.70
N GLN A 127 2.20 -11.35 3.17
CA GLN A 127 3.21 -12.39 3.46
C GLN A 127 4.53 -12.20 2.69
N LYS A 128 4.65 -11.12 1.92
CA LYS A 128 5.87 -10.79 1.19
C LYS A 128 6.69 -9.77 1.98
N TYR A 129 7.84 -10.15 2.49
CA TYR A 129 8.71 -9.26 3.26
C TYR A 129 9.27 -8.08 2.43
N THR A 130 9.15 -8.12 1.11
CA THR A 130 9.56 -7.05 0.18
C THR A 130 8.48 -6.00 -0.05
N ASP A 131 7.30 -6.15 0.54
CA ASP A 131 6.25 -5.14 0.46
C ASP A 131 6.67 -3.87 1.20
N LEU A 132 6.21 -2.73 0.72
CA LEU A 132 6.44 -1.41 1.33
C LEU A 132 5.80 -1.26 2.72
N GLU A 133 4.98 -2.23 3.13
CA GLU A 133 4.28 -2.27 4.42
C GLU A 133 5.12 -2.90 5.56
N TRP A 134 6.35 -3.29 5.28
CA TRP A 134 7.26 -3.85 6.26
C TRP A 134 8.45 -2.93 6.52
N CYS A 135 8.79 -2.73 7.78
CA CYS A 135 10.06 -2.15 8.19
C CYS A 135 10.97 -3.25 8.76
N SER A 136 12.26 -3.06 8.62
CA SER A 136 13.26 -4.03 9.09
C SER A 136 14.41 -3.33 9.80
N TRP A 137 15.02 -4.05 10.73
CA TRP A 137 16.26 -3.65 11.40
C TRP A 137 17.33 -4.70 11.11
N MET A 138 18.46 -4.28 10.61
CA MET A 138 19.57 -5.17 10.28
C MET A 138 20.56 -5.25 11.44
N LYS A 139 20.92 -6.47 11.84
CA LYS A 139 21.97 -6.74 12.85
C LYS A 139 21.74 -5.99 14.17
N SER A 140 20.50 -5.87 14.60
CA SER A 140 20.16 -5.23 15.87
C SER A 140 19.67 -6.27 16.88
N ASP A 141 20.29 -6.28 18.05
CA ASP A 141 19.92 -7.19 19.15
C ASP A 141 18.67 -6.70 19.88
N THR A 142 18.42 -5.40 19.84
CA THR A 142 17.26 -4.77 20.48
C THR A 142 16.72 -3.65 19.60
N VAL A 143 15.42 -3.66 19.40
CA VAL A 143 14.69 -2.61 18.71
C VAL A 143 13.78 -1.88 19.67
N THR A 144 13.98 -0.58 19.80
CA THR A 144 13.14 0.27 20.65
C THR A 144 12.46 1.33 19.78
N PHE A 145 11.17 1.44 19.91
CA PHE A 145 10.40 2.54 19.31
C PHE A 145 9.38 3.11 20.30
N THR A 146 9.08 4.39 20.16
CA THR A 146 8.11 5.11 20.98
C THR A 146 6.95 5.55 20.09
N LEU A 147 5.75 5.11 20.45
CA LEU A 147 4.49 5.55 19.85
C LEU A 147 3.88 6.64 20.73
N ASP A 148 3.72 7.85 20.19
CA ASP A 148 3.12 8.97 20.91
C ASP A 148 1.63 9.08 20.58
N LEU A 149 0.77 8.70 21.52
CA LEU A 149 -0.69 8.79 21.36
C LEU A 149 -1.24 10.22 21.47
N LYS A 150 -0.37 11.21 21.80
CA LYS A 150 -0.69 12.64 21.96
C LYS A 150 -1.54 13.02 23.18
N LYS A 151 -2.18 12.06 23.81
CA LYS A 151 -2.97 12.22 25.03
C LYS A 151 -3.00 10.91 25.82
N PRO A 152 -3.27 10.94 27.14
CA PRO A 152 -3.50 9.73 27.90
C PRO A 152 -4.68 8.93 27.33
N GLU A 153 -4.44 7.65 27.05
CA GLU A 153 -5.43 6.72 26.50
C GLU A 153 -5.41 5.41 27.28
N LEU A 154 -6.58 4.85 27.54
CA LEU A 154 -6.67 3.49 28.05
C LEU A 154 -6.31 2.49 26.95
N VAL A 155 -5.23 1.74 27.15
CA VAL A 155 -4.76 0.72 26.22
C VAL A 155 -4.89 -0.65 26.88
N ASN A 156 -5.78 -1.48 26.37
CA ASN A 156 -6.01 -2.85 26.90
C ASN A 156 -5.23 -3.91 26.12
N LYS A 157 -4.83 -3.59 24.89
CA LYS A 157 -4.13 -4.53 24.02
C LYS A 157 -3.19 -3.79 23.08
N LEU A 158 -1.98 -4.32 22.93
CA LEU A 158 -1.02 -3.96 21.89
C LEU A 158 -0.89 -5.14 20.93
N THR A 159 -0.91 -4.86 19.63
CA THR A 159 -0.66 -5.86 18.60
C THR A 159 0.42 -5.34 17.66
N LEU A 160 1.48 -6.10 17.51
CA LEU A 160 2.56 -5.83 16.55
C LEU A 160 2.55 -6.96 15.51
N GLY A 161 2.46 -6.60 14.23
CA GLY A 161 2.62 -7.55 13.14
C GLY A 161 4.11 -7.85 12.93
N SER A 162 4.45 -9.11 12.74
CA SER A 162 5.82 -9.52 12.36
C SER A 162 5.76 -10.57 11.27
N ILE A 163 6.82 -10.64 10.46
CA ILE A 163 6.98 -11.65 9.41
C ILE A 163 8.30 -12.39 9.61
N THR A 164 8.31 -13.66 9.25
CA THR A 164 9.50 -14.51 9.28
C THR A 164 9.69 -15.14 7.91
N ASN A 165 10.90 -15.08 7.37
CA ASN A 165 11.31 -15.81 6.17
C ASN A 165 12.72 -16.35 6.36
N TYR A 166 12.82 -17.59 6.80
CA TYR A 166 14.11 -18.22 7.10
C TYR A 166 15.04 -18.33 5.89
N GLY A 167 14.49 -18.52 4.69
CA GLY A 167 15.28 -18.61 3.46
C GLY A 167 16.00 -17.30 3.09
N MET A 168 15.52 -16.17 3.61
CA MET A 168 16.09 -14.84 3.40
C MET A 168 16.66 -14.22 4.68
N ALA A 169 16.88 -15.03 5.73
CA ALA A 169 17.35 -14.58 7.04
C ALA A 169 16.51 -13.45 7.68
N VAL A 170 15.19 -13.44 7.40
CA VAL A 170 14.24 -12.54 8.05
C VAL A 170 13.66 -13.24 9.28
N HIS A 171 13.87 -12.68 10.45
CA HIS A 171 13.42 -13.24 11.73
C HIS A 171 12.46 -12.29 12.43
N LYS A 172 11.43 -12.85 13.07
CA LYS A 172 10.60 -12.08 14.02
C LYS A 172 11.43 -11.78 15.28
N PRO A 173 11.10 -10.69 16.01
CA PRO A 173 11.67 -10.46 17.33
C PRO A 173 11.46 -11.66 18.25
N ALA A 174 12.40 -11.93 19.14
CA ALA A 174 12.19 -12.86 20.24
C ALA A 174 11.13 -12.30 21.19
N GLU A 175 10.34 -13.18 21.79
CA GLU A 175 9.35 -12.81 22.81
C GLU A 175 10.02 -12.44 24.12
#